data_ebc296efe07edcfc1161cf98a448d84a
#
_entry.id   ebc296efe07edcfc1161cf98a448d84a
#
_cell.length_a   1.000
_cell.length_b   1.000
_cell.length_c   1.000
_cell.angle_alpha   90.00
_cell.angle_beta   90.00
_cell.angle_gamma   90.00
#
_symmetry.space_group_name_H-M   'P 1'
#
loop_
_entity.id
_entity.type
_entity.pdbx_description
1 polymer ?
#
loop_
_entity_poly.entity_id
_entity_poly.type
_entity_poly.pdbx_seq_one_letter_code
_entity_poly.pdbx_strand_id
1 'polypeptide(L)'
;MKKTMHILSVVIILFIMSFLSGCGNSEPVQASLSIQETSWSEQGSSTYDPSIFNPLQKGDVVYDDHFIKIKVKSVNESRIVLEIEGHMVEPNDDGTINLDAEPIEKLELECGQSIELVSTSMSAGFNLVISYEQN
;
A
#
# COMPACT_ATOMS: atom_id res chain seq x y z
N MET A 1 19.08 -13.15 -54.09
CA MET A 1 18.02 -12.22 -53.64
C MET A 1 16.96 -12.84 -52.70
N LYS A 2 16.52 -14.07 -52.88
CA LYS A 2 15.50 -14.69 -52.02
C LYS A 2 15.96 -14.96 -50.57
N LYS A 3 17.24 -15.28 -50.31
CA LYS A 3 17.76 -15.54 -48.94
C LYS A 3 17.89 -14.28 -48.07
N THR A 4 18.18 -13.12 -48.63
CA THR A 4 18.30 -11.85 -47.90
C THR A 4 16.94 -11.31 -47.44
N MET A 5 15.89 -11.60 -48.20
CA MET A 5 14.53 -11.15 -47.86
C MET A 5 13.96 -11.90 -46.67
N HIS A 6 14.31 -13.18 -46.49
CA HIS A 6 13.86 -13.96 -45.30
C HIS A 6 14.57 -13.53 -44.03
N ILE A 7 15.85 -13.16 -44.09
CA ILE A 7 16.60 -12.67 -42.91
C ILE A 7 16.07 -11.32 -42.46
N LEU A 8 15.74 -10.42 -43.39
CA LEU A 8 15.15 -9.13 -43.06
C LEU A 8 13.77 -9.27 -42.39
N SER A 9 12.94 -10.21 -42.87
CA SER A 9 11.62 -10.48 -42.29
C SER A 9 11.70 -11.05 -40.89
N VAL A 10 12.65 -11.95 -40.62
CA VAL A 10 12.85 -12.53 -39.26
C VAL A 10 13.36 -11.48 -38.26
N VAL A 11 14.27 -10.58 -38.72
CA VAL A 11 14.79 -9.49 -37.87
C VAL A 11 13.70 -8.49 -37.52
N ILE A 12 12.79 -8.16 -38.46
CA ILE A 12 11.65 -7.25 -38.18
C ILE A 12 10.68 -7.89 -37.23
N ILE A 13 10.39 -9.20 -37.33
CA ILE A 13 9.49 -9.90 -36.40
C ILE A 13 10.09 -9.97 -35.00
N LEU A 14 11.40 -10.20 -34.85
CA LEU A 14 12.10 -10.17 -33.57
C LEU A 14 12.11 -8.77 -32.94
N PHE A 15 12.22 -7.72 -33.78
CA PHE A 15 12.19 -6.34 -33.28
C PHE A 15 10.78 -5.90 -32.83
N ILE A 16 9.72 -6.38 -33.48
CA ILE A 16 8.33 -6.12 -33.09
C ILE A 16 7.96 -6.85 -31.80
N MET A 17 8.50 -8.06 -31.57
CA MET A 17 8.30 -8.77 -30.28
C MET A 17 8.97 -8.09 -29.10
N SER A 18 10.04 -7.31 -29.32
CA SER A 18 10.71 -6.57 -28.23
C SER A 18 9.93 -5.33 -27.76
N PHE A 19 9.02 -4.80 -28.56
CA PHE A 19 8.19 -3.63 -28.19
C PHE A 19 6.88 -4.00 -27.48
N LEU A 20 6.47 -5.26 -27.44
CA LEU A 20 5.26 -5.72 -26.76
C LEU A 20 5.48 -6.05 -25.26
N SER A 21 6.73 -5.99 -24.78
CA SER A 21 7.08 -6.23 -23.38
C SER A 21 6.98 -4.98 -22.48
N GLY A 22 6.40 -3.89 -22.95
CA GLY A 22 6.41 -2.58 -22.32
C GLY A 22 5.12 -2.14 -21.60
N CYS A 23 4.13 -2.99 -21.43
CA CYS A 23 3.04 -2.74 -20.48
C CYS A 23 3.41 -3.40 -19.15
N GLY A 24 4.02 -2.61 -18.27
CA GLY A 24 4.35 -3.03 -16.91
C GLY A 24 3.09 -3.25 -16.07
N ASN A 25 2.39 -4.34 -16.30
CA ASN A 25 1.57 -4.95 -15.28
C ASN A 25 2.56 -5.57 -14.30
N SER A 26 2.83 -4.89 -13.18
CA SER A 26 3.54 -5.50 -12.06
C SER A 26 2.73 -6.71 -11.64
N GLU A 27 3.34 -7.90 -11.66
CA GLU A 27 2.67 -9.11 -11.18
C GLU A 27 2.24 -8.89 -9.72
N PRO A 28 1.04 -9.38 -9.34
CA PRO A 28 0.58 -9.28 -7.96
C PRO A 28 1.52 -10.01 -7.01
N VAL A 29 1.90 -9.35 -5.92
CA VAL A 29 2.78 -9.92 -4.89
C VAL A 29 1.97 -10.78 -3.92
N GLN A 30 2.45 -11.99 -3.62
CA GLN A 30 1.82 -12.95 -2.70
C GLN A 30 2.16 -12.63 -1.23
N ALA A 31 2.12 -11.36 -0.86
CA ALA A 31 2.25 -10.91 0.52
C ALA A 31 0.91 -10.38 1.00
N SER A 32 0.71 -10.33 2.30
CA SER A 32 -0.51 -9.86 2.94
C SER A 32 -0.31 -8.49 3.58
N LEU A 33 -1.22 -7.57 3.30
CA LEU A 33 -1.39 -6.36 4.09
C LEU A 33 -2.63 -6.53 4.96
N SER A 34 -2.49 -6.35 6.26
CA SER A 34 -3.58 -6.34 7.22
C SER A 34 -3.79 -4.92 7.74
N ILE A 35 -5.04 -4.46 7.75
CA ILE A 35 -5.42 -3.18 8.34
C ILE A 35 -6.53 -3.43 9.34
N GLN A 36 -6.27 -3.15 10.62
CA GLN A 36 -7.24 -3.24 11.70
C GLN A 36 -7.57 -1.85 12.22
N GLU A 37 -8.85 -1.54 12.28
CA GLU A 37 -9.37 -0.28 12.80
C GLU A 37 -9.88 -0.45 14.23
N THR A 38 -9.57 0.53 15.08
CA THR A 38 -10.20 0.72 16.38
C THR A 38 -10.74 2.14 16.45
N SER A 39 -12.04 2.29 16.54
CA SER A 39 -12.67 3.60 16.80
C SER A 39 -12.77 3.85 18.29
N TRP A 40 -12.64 5.10 18.70
CA TRP A 40 -12.72 5.52 20.09
C TRP A 40 -13.50 6.83 20.25
N SER A 41 -14.14 6.99 21.40
CA SER A 41 -14.87 8.20 21.81
C SER A 41 -14.90 8.30 23.33
N GLU A 42 -15.50 9.37 23.86
CA GLU A 42 -15.76 9.50 25.30
C GLU A 42 -16.62 8.35 25.85
N GLN A 43 -17.38 7.65 25.03
CA GLN A 43 -18.26 6.54 25.39
C GLN A 43 -17.57 5.17 25.40
N GLY A 44 -16.33 5.10 24.92
CA GLY A 44 -15.56 3.86 24.84
C GLY A 44 -14.88 3.65 23.48
N SER A 45 -14.37 2.44 23.29
CA SER A 45 -13.70 2.03 22.04
C SER A 45 -14.28 0.75 21.48
N SER A 46 -14.21 0.60 20.16
CA SER A 46 -14.63 -0.61 19.43
C SER A 46 -13.54 -0.96 18.40
N THR A 47 -13.07 -2.20 18.47
CA THR A 47 -12.09 -2.74 17.51
C THR A 47 -12.83 -3.63 16.51
N TYR A 48 -12.56 -3.41 15.22
CA TYR A 48 -13.14 -4.17 14.13
C TYR A 48 -12.20 -5.31 13.71
N ASP A 49 -12.75 -6.31 13.05
CA ASP A 49 -11.94 -7.37 12.46
C ASP A 49 -11.02 -6.81 11.39
N PRO A 50 -9.76 -7.31 11.27
CA PRO A 50 -8.82 -6.78 10.30
C PRO A 50 -9.26 -7.09 8.87
N SER A 51 -9.12 -6.11 7.99
CA SER A 51 -9.21 -6.28 6.55
C SER A 51 -7.87 -6.80 6.02
N ILE A 52 -7.89 -7.92 5.29
CA ILE A 52 -6.69 -8.56 4.76
C ILE A 52 -6.71 -8.47 3.23
N PHE A 53 -5.62 -7.96 2.66
CA PHE A 53 -5.43 -7.77 1.23
C PHE A 53 -4.33 -8.69 0.72
N ASN A 54 -4.70 -9.61 -0.18
CA ASN A 54 -3.81 -10.56 -0.83
C ASN A 54 -4.51 -11.13 -2.07
N PRO A 55 -3.89 -11.14 -3.24
CA PRO A 55 -2.58 -10.54 -3.56
C PRO A 55 -2.63 -9.01 -3.63
N LEU A 56 -1.45 -8.38 -3.54
CA LEU A 56 -1.27 -6.92 -3.60
C LEU A 56 -0.62 -6.50 -4.91
N GLN A 57 -1.06 -5.36 -5.44
CA GLN A 57 -0.43 -4.71 -6.59
C GLN A 57 -0.41 -3.19 -6.45
N LYS A 58 0.47 -2.55 -7.21
CA LYS A 58 0.52 -1.09 -7.27
C LYS A 58 -0.82 -0.51 -7.72
N GLY A 59 -1.29 0.49 -6.98
CA GLY A 59 -2.55 1.19 -7.24
C GLY A 59 -3.75 0.67 -6.47
N ASP A 60 -3.62 -0.47 -5.76
CA ASP A 60 -4.69 -0.97 -4.90
C ASP A 60 -5.05 0.06 -3.84
N VAL A 61 -6.34 0.30 -3.66
CA VAL A 61 -6.87 1.08 -2.54
C VAL A 61 -7.19 0.11 -1.42
N VAL A 62 -6.47 0.22 -0.32
CA VAL A 62 -6.55 -0.71 0.81
C VAL A 62 -7.33 -0.13 1.99
N TYR A 63 -7.57 1.17 1.99
CA TYR A 63 -8.45 1.84 2.95
C TYR A 63 -9.06 3.10 2.30
N ASP A 64 -10.37 3.32 2.48
CA ASP A 64 -11.06 4.51 1.98
C ASP A 64 -12.28 4.79 2.89
N ASP A 65 -12.03 5.39 4.06
CA ASP A 65 -13.05 5.77 5.02
C ASP A 65 -12.58 6.96 5.89
N HIS A 66 -13.48 7.62 6.58
CA HIS A 66 -13.19 8.72 7.52
C HIS A 66 -12.32 9.85 6.95
N PHE A 67 -12.43 10.14 5.66
CA PHE A 67 -11.59 11.10 4.92
C PHE A 67 -10.10 10.69 4.82
N ILE A 68 -9.80 9.43 5.09
CA ILE A 68 -8.49 8.83 4.91
C ILE A 68 -8.55 7.87 3.75
N LYS A 69 -7.56 7.96 2.87
CA LYS A 69 -7.38 7.02 1.77
C LYS A 69 -5.96 6.49 1.75
N ILE A 70 -5.81 5.18 1.70
CA ILE A 70 -4.51 4.52 1.65
C ILE A 70 -4.41 3.70 0.37
N LYS A 71 -3.37 3.96 -0.41
CA LYS A 71 -3.09 3.28 -1.68
C LYS A 71 -1.71 2.63 -1.68
N VAL A 72 -1.59 1.51 -2.36
CA VAL A 72 -0.31 0.86 -2.62
C VAL A 72 0.45 1.64 -3.70
N LYS A 73 1.54 2.31 -3.33
CA LYS A 73 2.42 3.03 -4.26
C LYS A 73 3.42 2.11 -4.93
N SER A 74 3.98 1.18 -4.17
CA SER A 74 4.81 0.09 -4.66
C SER A 74 4.81 -1.06 -3.67
N VAL A 75 4.99 -2.28 -4.16
CA VAL A 75 5.03 -3.49 -3.35
C VAL A 75 5.96 -4.52 -3.98
N ASN A 76 6.70 -5.24 -3.13
CA ASN A 76 7.45 -6.44 -3.45
C ASN A 76 7.49 -7.33 -2.21
N GLU A 77 8.05 -8.53 -2.32
CA GLU A 77 8.06 -9.53 -1.24
C GLU A 77 8.72 -9.05 0.07
N SER A 78 9.63 -8.08 0.01
CA SER A 78 10.34 -7.59 1.19
C SER A 78 9.78 -6.29 1.77
N ARG A 79 9.04 -5.50 0.98
CA ARG A 79 8.65 -4.15 1.35
C ARG A 79 7.40 -3.68 0.63
N ILE A 80 6.57 -2.92 1.33
CA ILE A 80 5.46 -2.16 0.77
C ILE A 80 5.64 -0.66 1.03
N VAL A 81 5.26 0.16 0.06
CA VAL A 81 5.15 1.61 0.21
C VAL A 81 3.70 2.00 -0.01
N LEU A 82 3.13 2.63 0.99
CA LEU A 82 1.77 3.15 1.00
C LEU A 82 1.79 4.67 0.84
N GLU A 83 0.83 5.20 0.12
CA GLU A 83 0.52 6.62 0.04
C GLU A 83 -0.75 6.88 0.83
N ILE A 84 -0.70 7.86 1.74
CA ILE A 84 -1.78 8.18 2.67
C ILE A 84 -2.29 9.58 2.35
N GLU A 85 -3.55 9.67 2.00
CA GLU A 85 -4.28 10.92 1.85
C GLU A 85 -5.13 11.12 3.13
N GLY A 86 -5.02 12.27 3.77
CA GLY A 86 -5.72 12.61 5.02
C GLY A 86 -4.77 12.83 6.19
N HIS A 87 -5.32 13.06 7.38
CA HIS A 87 -4.53 13.48 8.54
C HIS A 87 -4.39 12.35 9.56
N MET A 88 -3.34 11.56 9.42
CA MET A 88 -2.93 10.50 10.35
C MET A 88 -1.51 10.76 10.82
N VAL A 89 -1.22 10.45 12.07
CA VAL A 89 0.10 10.59 12.69
C VAL A 89 0.47 9.32 13.45
N GLU A 90 1.74 9.11 13.73
CA GLU A 90 2.18 8.08 14.68
C GLU A 90 1.91 8.58 16.12
N PRO A 91 1.44 7.72 17.03
CA PRO A 91 1.39 8.06 18.44
C PRO A 91 2.81 8.20 19.01
N ASN A 92 2.97 8.99 20.06
CA ASN A 92 4.19 9.05 20.82
C ASN A 92 4.47 7.71 21.53
N ASP A 93 5.69 7.48 22.00
CA ASP A 93 6.10 6.26 22.73
C ASP A 93 5.26 6.03 24.01
N ASP A 94 4.70 7.07 24.60
CA ASP A 94 3.80 7.00 25.76
C ASP A 94 2.32 6.82 25.40
N GLY A 95 2.01 6.67 24.10
CA GLY A 95 0.64 6.52 23.57
C GLY A 95 -0.14 7.82 23.45
N THR A 96 0.46 8.98 23.74
CA THR A 96 -0.18 10.27 23.52
C THR A 96 -0.13 10.68 22.06
N ILE A 97 -1.04 11.57 21.63
CA ILE A 97 -1.13 12.06 20.27
C ILE A 97 -0.62 13.50 20.23
N ASN A 98 0.35 13.77 19.37
CA ASN A 98 0.75 15.13 19.05
C ASN A 98 -0.21 15.73 18.02
N LEU A 99 -1.09 16.60 18.44
CA LEU A 99 -2.10 17.23 17.56
C LEU A 99 -1.50 18.20 16.54
N ASP A 100 -0.28 18.68 16.78
CA ASP A 100 0.46 19.59 15.89
C ASP A 100 1.46 18.85 14.99
N ALA A 101 1.50 17.51 15.06
CA ALA A 101 2.37 16.72 14.18
C ALA A 101 1.94 16.84 12.72
N GLU A 102 2.92 16.86 11.83
CA GLU A 102 2.64 16.79 10.39
C GLU A 102 2.06 15.41 10.02
N PRO A 103 1.05 15.36 9.13
CA PRO A 103 0.46 14.11 8.70
C PRO A 103 1.47 13.25 7.94
N ILE A 104 1.33 11.94 8.09
CA ILE A 104 2.11 10.97 7.34
C ILE A 104 1.47 10.80 5.96
N GLU A 105 2.15 11.29 4.93
CA GLU A 105 1.71 11.15 3.53
C GLU A 105 2.25 9.88 2.86
N LYS A 106 3.30 9.31 3.42
CA LYS A 106 3.97 8.12 2.88
C LYS A 106 4.43 7.23 4.03
N LEU A 107 4.07 5.96 3.94
CA LEU A 107 4.47 4.93 4.88
C LEU A 107 5.23 3.83 4.14
N GLU A 108 6.34 3.39 4.72
CA GLU A 108 7.15 2.28 4.21
C GLU A 108 7.25 1.21 5.29
N LEU A 109 6.84 -0.01 4.97
CA LEU A 109 6.92 -1.17 5.85
C LEU A 109 7.76 -2.26 5.21
N GLU A 110 8.70 -2.80 5.97
CA GLU A 110 9.36 -4.06 5.61
C GLU A 110 8.48 -5.25 6.01
N CYS A 111 8.70 -6.38 5.37
CA CYS A 111 7.99 -7.62 5.70
C CYS A 111 8.23 -7.99 7.18
N GLY A 112 7.14 -8.27 7.89
CA GLY A 112 7.13 -8.54 9.32
C GLY A 112 6.98 -7.29 10.20
N GLN A 113 6.88 -6.09 9.62
CA GLN A 113 6.65 -4.86 10.35
C GLN A 113 5.16 -4.53 10.49
N SER A 114 4.86 -3.86 11.61
CA SER A 114 3.55 -3.30 11.92
C SER A 114 3.72 -1.88 12.44
N ILE A 115 2.78 -1.01 12.12
CA ILE A 115 2.73 0.37 12.60
C ILE A 115 1.32 0.72 13.04
N GLU A 116 1.19 1.58 14.03
CA GLU A 116 -0.05 2.20 14.43
C GLU A 116 -0.09 3.64 13.95
N LEU A 117 -1.17 4.03 13.30
CA LEU A 117 -1.50 5.41 12.94
C LEU A 117 -2.76 5.83 13.68
N VAL A 118 -2.79 7.08 14.12
CA VAL A 118 -3.92 7.63 14.87
C VAL A 118 -4.46 8.88 14.19
N SER A 119 -5.77 9.07 14.24
CA SER A 119 -6.40 10.32 13.81
C SER A 119 -6.14 11.41 14.85
N THR A 120 -5.90 12.64 14.39
CA THR A 120 -5.71 13.79 15.27
C THR A 120 -7.06 14.38 15.66
N SER A 121 -7.61 13.91 16.78
CA SER A 121 -8.86 14.41 17.35
C SER A 121 -8.79 14.39 18.86
N MET A 122 -9.53 15.28 19.53
CA MET A 122 -9.55 15.39 21.00
C MET A 122 -10.70 14.61 21.66
N SER A 123 -11.80 14.36 20.97
CA SER A 123 -13.02 13.81 21.59
C SER A 123 -13.48 12.48 20.99
N ALA A 124 -13.12 12.19 19.78
CA ALA A 124 -13.42 10.93 19.11
C ALA A 124 -12.47 10.75 17.92
N GLY A 125 -12.13 9.53 17.57
CA GLY A 125 -11.25 9.25 16.46
C GLY A 125 -11.13 7.76 16.22
N PHE A 126 -10.07 7.40 15.50
CA PHE A 126 -9.77 6.01 15.21
C PHE A 126 -8.26 5.81 15.06
N ASN A 127 -7.85 4.58 15.28
CA ASN A 127 -6.49 4.11 15.07
C ASN A 127 -6.52 3.06 13.97
N LEU A 128 -5.48 3.03 13.14
CA LEU A 128 -5.25 1.97 12.18
C LEU A 128 -3.95 1.25 12.55
N VAL A 129 -4.02 -0.05 12.78
CA VAL A 129 -2.84 -0.91 12.87
C VAL A 129 -2.63 -1.54 11.50
N ILE A 130 -1.51 -1.23 10.87
CA ILE A 130 -1.16 -1.67 9.52
C ILE A 130 0.03 -2.62 9.64
N SER A 131 -0.14 -3.87 9.18
CA SER A 131 0.89 -4.91 9.24
C SER A 131 1.14 -5.46 7.84
N TYR A 132 2.42 -5.66 7.48
CA TYR A 132 2.83 -6.25 6.22
C TYR A 132 3.56 -7.56 6.47
N GLU A 133 3.05 -8.66 5.92
CA GLU A 133 3.54 -10.00 6.19
C GLU A 133 3.68 -10.81 4.89
N GLN A 134 4.67 -11.70 4.86
CA GLN A 134 4.81 -12.68 3.78
C GLN A 134 3.97 -13.92 4.12
N ASN A 135 3.28 -14.46 3.13
CA ASN A 135 2.50 -15.70 3.27
C ASN A 135 3.38 -16.94 3.16
#